data_b3e1570781ca061e7c184055b61f70df
#
_entry.id   b3e1570781ca061e7c184055b61f70df
#
_cell.length_a   1.000
_cell.length_b   1.000
_cell.length_c   1.000
_cell.angle_alpha   90.00
_cell.angle_beta   90.00
_cell.angle_gamma   90.00
#
_symmetry.space_group_name_H-M   'P 1'
#
loop_
_entity.id
_entity.type
_entity.pdbx_description
1 polymer ?
#
loop_
_entity_poly.entity_id
_entity_poly.type
_entity_poly.pdbx_seq_one_letter_code
_entity_poly.pdbx_strand_id
1 'polypeptide(L)'
;MKLFKNKKTGKMYVTLSEEKDCLVGFDGVPYTGSSDDVEEVSTTASAQDFRRLHIVEETFSAGCNKDWHLKDILYVPVDGKDVAFRVEHISDEKVYFVAVDAVGESNMNNMNDYLDAYLAKMPENLVDIMCEMEHCADGNLVRKSKLTLLSRKNVKDSEFKYDLNGADDILFDGLQTEAERCKNLDGETAIYWLDTPTSSPIAGYSPTFVYVGIGGYPGSGGSAAYTFAVVPCFSIRKQQKADCE
;
A
#
# COMPACT_ATOMS: atom_id res chain seq x y z
N MET A 1 -28.86 -5.49 -5.27
CA MET A 1 -27.98 -4.75 -6.20
C MET A 1 -27.46 -5.74 -7.22
N LYS A 2 -27.59 -5.46 -8.49
CA LYS A 2 -27.07 -6.30 -9.58
C LYS A 2 -26.03 -5.54 -10.36
N LEU A 3 -25.07 -6.24 -10.92
CA LEU A 3 -23.99 -5.69 -11.74
C LEU A 3 -24.21 -6.08 -13.19
N PHE A 4 -23.95 -5.14 -14.07
CA PHE A 4 -24.06 -5.31 -15.53
C PHE A 4 -22.79 -4.82 -16.21
N LYS A 5 -22.36 -5.52 -17.25
CA LYS A 5 -21.23 -5.14 -18.09
C LYS A 5 -21.73 -4.83 -19.50
N ASN A 6 -21.31 -3.70 -20.05
CA ASN A 6 -21.57 -3.39 -21.46
C ASN A 6 -20.67 -4.28 -22.32
N LYS A 7 -21.29 -5.04 -23.21
CA LYS A 7 -20.63 -6.04 -24.08
C LYS A 7 -19.67 -5.41 -25.10
N LYS A 8 -19.91 -4.14 -25.49
CA LYS A 8 -19.11 -3.45 -26.51
C LYS A 8 -17.95 -2.67 -25.90
N THR A 9 -18.21 -1.99 -24.76
CA THR A 9 -17.23 -1.07 -24.16
C THR A 9 -16.52 -1.66 -22.95
N GLY A 10 -17.05 -2.76 -22.40
CA GLY A 10 -16.55 -3.34 -21.13
C GLY A 10 -16.95 -2.55 -19.88
N LYS A 11 -17.56 -1.37 -20.06
CA LYS A 11 -17.93 -0.50 -18.92
C LYS A 11 -18.96 -1.16 -18.02
N MET A 12 -18.78 -0.99 -16.70
CA MET A 12 -19.60 -1.61 -15.67
C MET A 12 -20.69 -0.64 -15.17
N TYR A 13 -21.85 -1.20 -14.84
CA TYR A 13 -23.01 -0.48 -14.35
C TYR A 13 -23.66 -1.23 -13.20
N VAL A 14 -24.31 -0.52 -12.31
CA VAL A 14 -25.08 -1.09 -11.20
C VAL A 14 -26.54 -0.69 -11.28
N THR A 15 -27.42 -1.54 -10.76
CA THR A 15 -28.79 -1.16 -10.46
C THR A 15 -29.12 -1.47 -9.00
N LEU A 16 -29.90 -0.58 -8.40
CA LEU A 16 -30.46 -0.78 -7.07
C LEU A 16 -31.85 -1.41 -7.13
N SER A 17 -32.45 -1.45 -8.35
CA SER A 17 -33.74 -2.10 -8.62
C SER A 17 -33.54 -3.46 -9.29
N GLU A 18 -34.60 -4.27 -9.34
CA GLU A 18 -34.58 -5.52 -10.12
C GLU A 18 -34.74 -5.29 -11.63
N GLU A 19 -35.11 -4.09 -12.03
CA GLU A 19 -35.32 -3.69 -13.42
C GLU A 19 -34.04 -3.14 -14.05
N LYS A 20 -33.77 -3.55 -15.31
CA LYS A 20 -32.59 -3.10 -16.08
C LYS A 20 -32.67 -1.63 -16.51
N ASP A 21 -33.81 -0.96 -16.30
CA ASP A 21 -34.07 0.38 -16.81
C ASP A 21 -33.41 1.49 -15.97
N CYS A 22 -32.80 1.14 -14.85
CA CYS A 22 -32.14 2.09 -13.94
C CYS A 22 -30.65 1.75 -13.72
N LEU A 23 -29.92 1.48 -14.80
CA LEU A 23 -28.50 1.24 -14.72
C LEU A 23 -27.73 2.57 -14.59
N VAL A 24 -26.85 2.65 -13.61
CA VAL A 24 -26.00 3.81 -13.36
C VAL A 24 -24.55 3.35 -13.42
N GLY A 25 -23.73 4.05 -14.20
CA GLY A 25 -22.30 3.84 -14.20
C GLY A 25 -21.68 4.19 -12.85
N PHE A 26 -20.50 3.70 -12.57
CA PHE A 26 -19.77 4.03 -11.34
C PHE A 26 -19.37 5.52 -11.26
N ASP A 27 -19.37 6.21 -12.40
CA ASP A 27 -19.21 7.66 -12.52
C ASP A 27 -20.49 8.46 -12.21
N GLY A 28 -21.56 7.78 -11.77
CA GLY A 28 -22.86 8.39 -11.52
C GLY A 28 -23.67 8.71 -12.76
N VAL A 29 -23.15 8.38 -13.97
CA VAL A 29 -23.84 8.65 -15.24
C VAL A 29 -24.82 7.54 -15.55
N PRO A 30 -26.12 7.86 -15.79
CA PRO A 30 -27.11 6.87 -16.18
C PRO A 30 -26.74 6.20 -17.51
N TYR A 31 -27.00 4.90 -17.62
CA TYR A 31 -26.85 4.17 -18.87
C TYR A 31 -27.99 4.55 -19.82
N THR A 32 -27.62 5.01 -21.01
CA THR A 32 -28.58 5.45 -22.05
C THR A 32 -28.62 4.51 -23.27
N GLY A 33 -27.90 3.39 -23.19
CA GLY A 33 -27.86 2.41 -24.27
C GLY A 33 -29.01 1.37 -24.20
N SER A 34 -29.02 0.43 -25.17
CA SER A 34 -29.97 -0.66 -25.16
C SER A 34 -29.71 -1.67 -24.03
N SER A 35 -30.76 -2.18 -23.40
CA SER A 35 -30.67 -3.27 -22.43
C SER A 35 -30.04 -4.55 -22.99
N ASP A 36 -30.04 -4.73 -24.32
CA ASP A 36 -29.43 -5.87 -25.01
C ASP A 36 -27.89 -5.76 -25.08
N ASP A 37 -27.36 -4.54 -24.95
CA ASP A 37 -25.92 -4.29 -24.94
C ASP A 37 -25.26 -4.55 -23.58
N VAL A 38 -26.03 -4.87 -22.55
CA VAL A 38 -25.51 -5.18 -21.23
C VAL A 38 -25.83 -6.62 -20.83
N GLU A 39 -24.90 -7.25 -20.16
CA GLU A 39 -25.06 -8.59 -19.57
C GLU A 39 -24.98 -8.51 -18.05
N GLU A 40 -25.80 -9.28 -17.36
CA GLU A 40 -25.71 -9.42 -15.89
C GLU A 40 -24.45 -10.24 -15.57
N VAL A 41 -23.58 -9.65 -14.75
CA VAL A 41 -22.37 -10.34 -14.26
C VAL A 41 -22.77 -11.03 -12.95
N SER A 42 -22.81 -12.36 -12.97
CA SER A 42 -23.04 -13.14 -11.75
C SER A 42 -21.85 -12.92 -10.82
N THR A 43 -22.09 -12.17 -9.74
CA THR A 43 -21.04 -11.90 -8.77
C THR A 43 -21.50 -12.37 -7.40
N THR A 44 -20.62 -13.11 -6.77
CA THR A 44 -20.61 -13.26 -5.31
C THR A 44 -19.96 -12.04 -4.65
N ALA A 45 -19.57 -11.04 -5.45
CA ALA A 45 -18.88 -9.83 -5.01
C ALA A 45 -19.83 -8.93 -4.21
N SER A 46 -19.36 -8.44 -3.08
CA SER A 46 -20.11 -7.52 -2.22
C SER A 46 -20.07 -6.09 -2.78
N ALA A 47 -20.96 -5.20 -2.26
CA ALA A 47 -20.90 -3.77 -2.60
C ALA A 47 -19.54 -3.12 -2.24
N GLN A 48 -18.78 -3.73 -1.31
CA GLN A 48 -17.43 -3.34 -0.99
C GLN A 48 -16.44 -3.69 -2.11
N ASP A 49 -16.62 -4.84 -2.77
CA ASP A 49 -15.74 -5.28 -3.86
C ASP A 49 -15.88 -4.36 -5.08
N PHE A 50 -17.06 -3.78 -5.31
CA PHE A 50 -17.28 -2.80 -6.38
C PHE A 50 -16.65 -1.44 -6.09
N ARG A 51 -16.71 -0.96 -4.85
CA ARG A 51 -15.97 0.25 -4.44
C ARG A 51 -14.47 0.06 -4.61
N ARG A 52 -13.97 -1.16 -4.37
CA ARG A 52 -12.56 -1.53 -4.56
C ARG A 52 -12.11 -1.38 -6.01
N LEU A 53 -12.82 -2.02 -6.95
CA LEU A 53 -12.49 -1.96 -8.38
C LEU A 53 -12.54 -0.52 -8.91
N HIS A 54 -13.52 0.26 -8.50
CA HIS A 54 -13.68 1.63 -8.94
C HIS A 54 -12.55 2.54 -8.42
N ILE A 55 -12.18 2.41 -7.16
CA ILE A 55 -11.06 3.18 -6.59
C ILE A 55 -9.75 2.86 -7.33
N VAL A 56 -9.49 1.60 -7.66
CA VAL A 56 -8.30 1.19 -8.40
C VAL A 56 -8.30 1.78 -9.81
N GLU A 57 -9.39 1.63 -10.56
CA GLU A 57 -9.47 2.17 -11.93
C GLU A 57 -9.42 3.69 -11.98
N GLU A 58 -10.14 4.41 -11.11
CA GLU A 58 -10.09 5.87 -11.05
C GLU A 58 -8.73 6.39 -10.58
N THR A 59 -8.17 5.78 -9.56
CA THR A 59 -6.86 6.19 -9.02
C THR A 59 -5.76 6.05 -10.06
N PHE A 60 -5.81 5.00 -10.87
CA PHE A 60 -4.78 4.72 -11.88
C PHE A 60 -5.04 5.41 -13.23
N SER A 61 -6.31 5.63 -13.63
CA SER A 61 -6.67 6.26 -14.91
C SER A 61 -6.59 7.77 -14.86
N ALA A 62 -6.84 8.40 -13.72
CA ALA A 62 -6.92 9.85 -13.58
C ALA A 62 -5.61 10.50 -13.08
N GLY A 63 -4.48 9.78 -13.12
CA GLY A 63 -3.21 10.34 -12.64
C GLY A 63 -3.28 10.79 -11.18
N CYS A 64 -4.06 10.07 -10.36
CA CYS A 64 -4.15 10.28 -8.92
C CYS A 64 -4.81 11.60 -8.45
N ASN A 65 -5.89 12.02 -9.08
CA ASN A 65 -6.67 13.19 -8.68
C ASN A 65 -7.51 13.00 -7.40
N LYS A 66 -7.36 11.87 -6.70
CA LYS A 66 -8.12 11.61 -5.47
C LYS A 66 -7.58 12.45 -4.31
N ASP A 67 -8.49 13.09 -3.59
CA ASP A 67 -8.19 13.73 -2.31
C ASP A 67 -8.08 12.63 -1.22
N TRP A 68 -6.86 12.22 -0.94
CA TRP A 68 -6.57 11.15 0.02
C TRP A 68 -6.66 11.64 1.45
N HIS A 69 -7.23 10.81 2.32
CA HIS A 69 -7.32 11.05 3.75
C HIS A 69 -6.58 9.95 4.52
N LEU A 70 -6.16 10.28 5.73
CA LEU A 70 -5.55 9.31 6.63
C LEU A 70 -6.51 8.13 6.85
N LYS A 71 -5.98 6.89 6.80
CA LYS A 71 -6.70 5.62 6.89
C LYS A 71 -7.55 5.23 5.68
N ASP A 72 -7.55 6.01 4.60
CA ASP A 72 -8.11 5.54 3.32
C ASP A 72 -7.39 4.25 2.88
N ILE A 73 -8.13 3.35 2.21
CA ILE A 73 -7.59 2.08 1.73
C ILE A 73 -7.57 2.09 0.20
N LEU A 74 -6.42 1.70 -0.34
CA LEU A 74 -6.20 1.37 -1.73
C LEU A 74 -6.03 -0.15 -1.86
N TYR A 75 -6.83 -0.78 -2.70
CA TYR A 75 -6.68 -2.18 -3.05
C TYR A 75 -5.86 -2.31 -4.34
N VAL A 76 -4.75 -3.02 -4.26
CA VAL A 76 -3.82 -3.23 -5.36
C VAL A 76 -3.87 -4.69 -5.78
N PRO A 77 -4.22 -4.99 -7.05
CA PRO A 77 -4.18 -6.35 -7.54
C PRO A 77 -2.73 -6.80 -7.72
N VAL A 78 -2.34 -7.87 -7.00
CA VAL A 78 -1.02 -8.49 -7.08
C VAL A 78 -1.22 -10.00 -7.24
N ASP A 79 -0.73 -10.60 -8.31
CA ASP A 79 -0.93 -12.03 -8.63
C ASP A 79 -2.41 -12.50 -8.55
N GLY A 80 -3.34 -11.65 -9.00
CA GLY A 80 -4.78 -11.96 -9.00
C GLY A 80 -5.45 -11.90 -7.62
N LYS A 81 -4.77 -11.36 -6.60
CA LYS A 81 -5.30 -11.09 -5.27
C LYS A 81 -5.27 -9.59 -4.99
N ASP A 82 -6.34 -9.08 -4.37
CA ASP A 82 -6.36 -7.70 -3.90
C ASP A 82 -5.61 -7.57 -2.59
N VAL A 83 -4.52 -6.81 -2.61
CA VAL A 83 -3.76 -6.46 -1.41
C VAL A 83 -4.17 -5.06 -0.96
N ALA A 84 -4.59 -4.95 0.30
CA ALA A 84 -4.99 -3.69 0.89
C ALA A 84 -3.77 -2.89 1.36
N PHE A 85 -3.66 -1.65 0.89
CA PHE A 85 -2.71 -0.66 1.38
C PHE A 85 -3.48 0.50 2.01
N ARG A 86 -3.06 0.95 3.16
CA ARG A 86 -3.71 2.01 3.92
C ARG A 86 -2.85 3.27 3.93
N VAL A 87 -3.49 4.43 3.76
CA VAL A 87 -2.82 5.73 3.92
C VAL A 87 -2.43 5.91 5.40
N GLU A 88 -1.14 5.93 5.66
CA GLU A 88 -0.61 6.08 7.02
C GLU A 88 0.05 7.43 7.29
N HIS A 89 0.36 8.18 6.23
CA HIS A 89 0.85 9.55 6.35
C HIS A 89 0.56 10.35 5.08
N ILE A 90 0.36 11.65 5.22
CA ILE A 90 0.18 12.60 4.12
C ILE A 90 1.06 13.80 4.41
N SER A 91 2.09 14.00 3.59
CA SER A 91 2.93 15.20 3.61
C SER A 91 2.39 16.26 2.63
N ASP A 92 3.11 17.36 2.49
CA ASP A 92 2.79 18.39 1.49
C ASP A 92 2.95 17.86 0.06
N GLU A 93 3.88 16.92 -0.17
CA GLU A 93 4.26 16.44 -1.50
C GLU A 93 3.84 15.00 -1.79
N LYS A 94 3.71 14.15 -0.77
CA LYS A 94 3.51 12.70 -0.91
C LYS A 94 2.37 12.17 -0.06
N VAL A 95 1.74 11.10 -0.54
CA VAL A 95 0.82 10.25 0.21
C VAL A 95 1.50 8.89 0.40
N TYR A 96 1.57 8.40 1.63
CA TYR A 96 2.28 7.18 2.00
C TYR A 96 1.30 6.06 2.31
N PHE A 97 1.48 4.94 1.64
CA PHE A 97 0.67 3.75 1.76
C PHE A 97 1.48 2.62 2.39
N VAL A 98 0.88 1.95 3.36
CA VAL A 98 1.46 0.78 4.02
C VAL A 98 0.52 -0.39 3.88
N ALA A 99 1.03 -1.58 3.58
CA ALA A 99 0.22 -2.78 3.54
C ALA A 99 -0.53 -2.96 4.87
N VAL A 100 -1.83 -3.25 4.79
CA VAL A 100 -2.68 -3.46 5.98
C VAL A 100 -2.20 -4.70 6.72
N ASP A 101 -1.97 -5.78 5.98
CA ASP A 101 -1.43 -7.04 6.46
C ASP A 101 -0.11 -7.35 5.73
N ALA A 102 0.67 -8.28 6.28
CA ALA A 102 1.89 -8.74 5.64
C ALA A 102 1.58 -9.49 4.34
N VAL A 103 2.48 -9.37 3.36
CA VAL A 103 2.31 -9.94 2.03
C VAL A 103 3.08 -11.24 1.82
N GLY A 104 3.78 -11.70 2.82
CA GLY A 104 4.58 -12.92 2.85
C GLY A 104 5.72 -12.81 3.85
N GLU A 105 6.73 -13.62 3.70
CA GLU A 105 7.90 -13.69 4.58
C GLU A 105 9.20 -13.63 3.80
N SER A 106 10.23 -13.00 4.40
CA SER A 106 11.60 -12.99 3.89
C SER A 106 12.60 -12.74 5.01
N ASN A 107 13.87 -13.00 4.74
CA ASN A 107 14.98 -12.53 5.58
C ASN A 107 15.57 -11.24 4.98
N MET A 108 16.27 -10.46 5.80
CA MET A 108 16.81 -9.15 5.36
C MET A 108 17.94 -9.29 4.33
N ASN A 109 18.64 -10.43 4.25
CA ASN A 109 19.66 -10.66 3.24
C ASN A 109 19.08 -10.75 1.82
N ASN A 110 17.82 -11.20 1.69
CA ASN A 110 17.10 -11.38 0.42
C ASN A 110 15.99 -10.33 0.23
N MET A 111 15.86 -9.35 1.11
CA MET A 111 14.72 -8.45 1.14
C MET A 111 14.61 -7.58 -0.12
N ASN A 112 15.72 -7.10 -0.66
CA ASN A 112 15.69 -6.29 -1.88
C ASN A 112 15.14 -7.12 -3.06
N ASP A 113 15.66 -8.33 -3.27
CA ASP A 113 15.19 -9.22 -4.34
C ASP A 113 13.71 -9.57 -4.16
N TYR A 114 13.26 -9.75 -2.91
CA TYR A 114 11.86 -9.98 -2.60
C TYR A 114 10.98 -8.79 -2.97
N LEU A 115 11.36 -7.58 -2.56
CA LEU A 115 10.59 -6.36 -2.84
C LEU A 115 10.59 -6.02 -4.34
N ASP A 116 11.70 -6.21 -5.05
CA ASP A 116 11.79 -6.01 -6.50
C ASP A 116 10.90 -7.02 -7.25
N ALA A 117 10.91 -8.29 -6.84
CA ALA A 117 10.02 -9.31 -7.41
C ALA A 117 8.54 -9.04 -7.09
N TYR A 118 8.24 -8.46 -5.94
CA TYR A 118 6.90 -8.05 -5.56
C TYR A 118 6.43 -6.82 -6.37
N LEU A 119 7.29 -5.81 -6.51
CA LEU A 119 7.02 -4.61 -7.31
C LEU A 119 6.72 -4.96 -8.76
N ALA A 120 7.45 -5.91 -9.33
CA ALA A 120 7.24 -6.38 -10.71
C ALA A 120 5.87 -7.05 -10.95
N LYS A 121 5.15 -7.42 -9.89
CA LYS A 121 3.80 -8.00 -9.95
C LYS A 121 2.70 -6.97 -9.71
N MET A 122 3.05 -5.77 -9.32
CA MET A 122 2.10 -4.67 -9.14
C MET A 122 1.70 -4.08 -10.51
N PRO A 123 0.52 -3.45 -10.62
CA PRO A 123 0.08 -2.80 -11.86
C PRO A 123 1.08 -1.72 -12.33
N GLU A 124 1.48 -1.78 -13.60
CA GLU A 124 2.46 -0.88 -14.19
C GLU A 124 2.08 0.59 -14.02
N ASN A 125 0.80 0.93 -14.26
CA ASN A 125 0.26 2.27 -14.09
C ASN A 125 0.36 2.79 -12.63
N LEU A 126 0.29 1.91 -11.62
CA LEU A 126 0.57 2.30 -10.24
C LEU A 126 2.08 2.52 -10.04
N VAL A 127 2.90 1.59 -10.51
CA VAL A 127 4.36 1.67 -10.40
C VAL A 127 4.90 2.95 -11.05
N ASP A 128 4.30 3.40 -12.15
CA ASP A 128 4.71 4.62 -12.86
C ASP A 128 4.51 5.89 -12.02
N ILE A 129 3.45 5.94 -11.21
CA ILE A 129 3.17 7.11 -10.34
C ILE A 129 3.80 7.02 -8.95
N MET A 130 4.39 5.87 -8.58
CA MET A 130 5.12 5.74 -7.33
C MET A 130 6.36 6.63 -7.32
N CYS A 131 6.57 7.32 -6.19
CA CYS A 131 7.80 8.04 -5.91
C CYS A 131 8.85 7.09 -5.33
N GLU A 132 10.11 7.39 -5.61
CA GLU A 132 11.19 6.79 -4.82
C GLU A 132 11.11 7.28 -3.37
N MET A 133 11.22 6.35 -2.44
CA MET A 133 11.33 6.62 -1.01
C MET A 133 12.80 6.51 -0.61
N GLU A 134 13.24 7.42 0.26
CA GLU A 134 14.60 7.52 0.74
C GLU A 134 14.66 7.19 2.23
N HIS A 135 15.29 6.07 2.56
CA HIS A 135 15.54 5.66 3.94
C HIS A 135 17.04 5.58 4.23
N CYS A 136 17.42 5.89 5.45
CA CYS A 136 18.79 5.70 5.91
C CYS A 136 19.06 4.21 6.12
N ALA A 137 19.91 3.62 5.29
CA ALA A 137 20.23 2.20 5.33
C ALA A 137 21.42 1.84 6.27
N ASP A 138 22.35 2.76 6.52
CA ASP A 138 23.58 2.48 7.27
C ASP A 138 24.24 3.79 7.74
N GLY A 139 23.54 4.56 8.58
CA GLY A 139 24.06 5.79 9.18
C GLY A 139 24.45 6.92 8.20
N ASN A 140 24.90 6.57 7.00
CA ASN A 140 25.31 7.50 5.94
C ASN A 140 24.83 7.07 4.54
N LEU A 141 24.31 5.86 4.38
CA LEU A 141 23.83 5.37 3.08
C LEU A 141 22.32 5.53 2.99
N VAL A 142 21.88 6.36 2.05
CA VAL A 142 20.47 6.50 1.72
C VAL A 142 20.10 5.44 0.68
N ARG A 143 19.13 4.57 1.01
CA ARG A 143 18.53 3.65 0.06
C ARG A 143 17.35 4.32 -0.62
N LYS A 144 17.23 4.17 -1.93
CA LYS A 144 16.13 4.69 -2.74
C LYS A 144 15.41 3.55 -3.42
N SER A 145 14.11 3.44 -3.23
CA SER A 145 13.26 2.44 -3.89
C SER A 145 11.82 2.92 -3.97
N LYS A 146 11.10 2.48 -5.01
CA LYS A 146 9.65 2.73 -5.15
C LYS A 146 8.83 1.91 -4.16
N LEU A 147 9.30 0.71 -3.79
CA LEU A 147 8.68 -0.16 -2.78
C LEU A 147 9.74 -0.49 -1.73
N THR A 148 9.44 -0.27 -0.46
CA THR A 148 10.37 -0.46 0.65
C THR A 148 9.65 -0.99 1.90
N LEU A 149 10.38 -1.24 2.96
CA LEU A 149 9.83 -1.44 4.30
C LEU A 149 9.73 -0.10 5.01
N LEU A 150 8.94 -0.05 6.08
CA LEU A 150 8.93 1.08 7.01
C LEU A 150 10.30 1.20 7.69
N SER A 151 10.77 2.42 7.91
CA SER A 151 11.87 2.67 8.83
C SER A 151 11.37 2.69 10.29
N ARG A 152 12.28 2.58 11.25
CA ARG A 152 11.91 2.72 12.65
C ARG A 152 11.29 4.08 12.94
N LYS A 153 11.76 5.14 12.31
CA LYS A 153 11.23 6.50 12.51
C LYS A 153 9.80 6.63 12.02
N ASN A 154 9.38 5.86 11.00
CA ASN A 154 7.99 5.86 10.55
C ASN A 154 7.02 5.33 11.63
N VAL A 155 7.48 4.44 12.51
CA VAL A 155 6.63 3.78 13.52
C VAL A 155 6.82 4.31 14.93
N LYS A 156 7.92 5.01 15.23
CA LYS A 156 8.18 5.55 16.57
C LYS A 156 9.17 6.71 16.53
N ASP A 157 8.71 7.88 17.00
CA ASP A 157 9.61 9.00 17.29
C ASP A 157 10.32 8.71 18.62
N SER A 158 11.51 8.14 18.55
CA SER A 158 12.37 7.95 19.71
C SER A 158 13.81 8.20 19.30
N GLU A 159 14.56 8.81 20.21
CA GLU A 159 16.00 8.93 20.09
C GLU A 159 16.61 7.55 19.79
N PHE A 160 17.02 7.37 18.56
CA PHE A 160 17.79 6.19 18.17
C PHE A 160 19.25 6.61 18.03
N LYS A 161 20.14 5.68 18.34
CA LYS A 161 21.59 5.90 18.38
C LYS A 161 22.17 6.38 17.04
N TYR A 162 21.41 6.27 15.95
CA TYR A 162 21.80 6.68 14.62
C TYR A 162 20.79 7.69 14.08
N ASP A 163 21.28 8.79 13.55
CA ASP A 163 20.46 9.75 12.82
C ASP A 163 19.93 9.07 11.55
N LEU A 164 18.63 8.82 11.53
CA LEU A 164 17.92 8.38 10.33
C LEU A 164 17.60 9.63 9.51
N ASN A 165 18.40 9.89 8.47
CA ASN A 165 18.39 11.13 7.70
C ASN A 165 17.84 10.96 6.28
N GLY A 166 17.18 9.84 5.97
CA GLY A 166 16.47 9.69 4.71
C GLY A 166 15.30 10.67 4.64
N ALA A 167 14.99 11.19 3.46
CA ALA A 167 13.90 12.16 3.28
C ALA A 167 12.54 11.61 3.72
N ASP A 168 12.35 10.30 3.66
CA ASP A 168 11.13 9.59 4.06
C ASP A 168 11.24 8.92 5.44
N ASP A 169 12.31 9.18 6.20
CA ASP A 169 12.45 8.81 7.61
C ASP A 169 11.72 9.82 8.50
N ILE A 170 10.39 9.84 8.38
CA ILE A 170 9.45 10.71 9.11
C ILE A 170 8.46 9.88 9.90
N LEU A 171 7.90 10.44 10.97
CA LEU A 171 6.90 9.74 11.77
C LEU A 171 5.55 9.70 11.04
N PHE A 172 4.96 8.51 10.91
CA PHE A 172 3.66 8.35 10.25
C PHE A 172 2.51 8.50 11.24
N ASP A 173 1.60 9.43 10.94
CA ASP A 173 0.45 9.76 11.80
C ASP A 173 -0.46 8.56 12.07
N GLY A 174 -0.56 7.66 11.12
CA GLY A 174 -1.39 6.46 11.20
C GLY A 174 -0.78 5.28 11.97
N LEU A 175 0.45 5.39 12.47
CA LEU A 175 1.16 4.31 13.15
C LEU A 175 1.59 4.69 14.58
N GLN A 176 0.84 5.57 15.25
CA GLN A 176 1.21 6.14 16.55
C GLN A 176 1.05 5.12 17.70
N THR A 177 0.07 4.25 17.64
CA THR A 177 -0.24 3.29 18.69
C THR A 177 0.29 1.89 18.38
N GLU A 178 0.51 1.07 19.40
CA GLU A 178 0.90 -0.33 19.24
C GLU A 178 -0.13 -1.12 18.44
N ALA A 179 -1.42 -0.88 18.69
CA ALA A 179 -2.51 -1.53 17.94
C ALA A 179 -2.49 -1.21 16.44
N GLU A 180 -2.16 0.03 16.06
CA GLU A 180 -2.06 0.44 14.66
C GLU A 180 -0.86 -0.20 13.95
N ARG A 181 0.17 -0.54 14.69
CA ARG A 181 1.37 -1.21 14.19
C ARG A 181 1.26 -2.74 14.13
N CYS A 182 0.27 -3.35 14.81
CA CYS A 182 0.04 -4.79 14.66
C CYS A 182 -0.34 -5.14 13.22
N LYS A 183 0.29 -6.17 12.68
CA LYS A 183 0.07 -6.70 11.33
C LYS A 183 -0.17 -8.20 11.40
N ASN A 184 -0.98 -8.72 10.48
CA ASN A 184 -1.24 -10.14 10.39
C ASN A 184 -0.56 -10.76 9.16
N LEU A 185 -0.30 -12.05 9.23
CA LEU A 185 0.03 -12.90 8.11
C LEU A 185 -0.87 -14.13 8.20
N ASP A 186 -1.62 -14.41 7.15
CA ASP A 186 -2.59 -15.52 7.10
C ASP A 186 -3.60 -15.55 8.25
N GLY A 187 -3.97 -14.35 8.76
CA GLY A 187 -4.95 -14.17 9.84
C GLY A 187 -4.36 -14.22 11.25
N GLU A 188 -3.08 -14.48 11.42
CA GLU A 188 -2.39 -14.48 12.71
C GLU A 188 -1.46 -13.27 12.84
N THR A 189 -1.37 -12.68 14.03
CA THR A 189 -0.47 -11.55 14.27
C THR A 189 0.98 -11.96 14.07
N ALA A 190 1.70 -11.18 13.25
CA ALA A 190 3.04 -11.51 12.81
C ALA A 190 4.09 -10.50 13.31
N ILE A 191 5.32 -10.99 13.48
CA ILE A 191 6.51 -10.16 13.59
C ILE A 191 6.92 -9.74 12.18
N TYR A 192 7.23 -8.46 11.97
CA TYR A 192 7.64 -7.98 10.66
C TYR A 192 8.87 -7.07 10.69
N TRP A 193 9.62 -7.09 9.60
CA TRP A 193 10.84 -6.31 9.46
C TRP A 193 10.60 -4.82 9.27
N LEU A 194 11.54 -4.01 9.78
CA LEU A 194 11.74 -2.61 9.42
C LEU A 194 13.07 -2.44 8.69
N ASP A 195 13.16 -1.45 7.81
CA ASP A 195 14.37 -1.15 7.01
C ASP A 195 15.43 -0.35 7.80
N THR A 196 15.55 -0.62 9.07
CA THR A 196 16.49 0.10 9.95
C THR A 196 17.49 -0.86 10.57
N PRO A 197 18.79 -0.75 10.26
CA PRO A 197 19.82 -1.52 10.93
C PRO A 197 19.96 -1.07 12.39
N THR A 198 20.24 -2.01 13.29
CA THR A 198 20.41 -1.70 14.72
C THR A 198 21.85 -1.41 15.12
N SER A 199 22.79 -1.83 14.29
CA SER A 199 24.22 -1.59 14.49
C SER A 199 24.95 -1.55 13.17
N SER A 200 26.00 -0.73 13.07
CA SER A 200 26.96 -0.86 11.98
C SER A 200 27.48 -2.29 11.91
N PRO A 201 27.61 -2.87 10.72
CA PRO A 201 28.12 -4.22 10.57
C PRO A 201 29.54 -4.29 11.19
N ILE A 202 29.64 -5.00 12.31
CA ILE A 202 30.96 -5.35 12.85
C ILE A 202 31.50 -6.47 11.97
N ALA A 203 32.70 -6.31 11.46
CA ALA A 203 33.33 -7.31 10.61
C ALA A 203 33.24 -8.73 11.24
N GLY A 204 32.58 -9.64 10.52
CA GLY A 204 32.41 -11.03 10.94
C GLY A 204 31.07 -11.35 11.64
N TYR A 205 30.19 -10.37 11.85
CA TYR A 205 28.83 -10.62 12.39
C TYR A 205 27.77 -10.29 11.33
N SER A 206 26.71 -11.09 11.31
CA SER A 206 25.54 -10.78 10.47
C SER A 206 24.91 -9.46 10.92
N PRO A 207 24.54 -8.57 9.99
CA PRO A 207 23.85 -7.34 10.34
C PRO A 207 22.53 -7.66 11.07
N THR A 208 22.14 -6.77 11.97
CA THR A 208 20.87 -6.88 12.68
C THR A 208 19.97 -5.70 12.31
N PHE A 209 18.67 -6.00 12.19
CA PHE A 209 17.66 -5.01 11.80
C PHE A 209 16.56 -4.92 12.84
N VAL A 210 15.91 -3.78 12.92
CA VAL A 210 14.73 -3.57 13.76
C VAL A 210 13.56 -4.38 13.20
N TYR A 211 12.69 -4.86 14.07
CA TYR A 211 11.44 -5.49 13.71
C TYR A 211 10.33 -4.97 14.64
N VAL A 212 9.08 -5.14 14.23
CA VAL A 212 7.91 -4.91 15.08
C VAL A 212 7.41 -6.27 15.58
N GLY A 213 7.32 -6.42 16.91
CA GLY A 213 6.81 -7.63 17.54
C GLY A 213 5.28 -7.75 17.45
N ILE A 214 4.74 -8.92 17.84
CA ILE A 214 3.30 -9.23 17.81
C ILE A 214 2.43 -8.25 18.62
N GLY A 215 2.99 -7.54 19.59
CA GLY A 215 2.31 -6.47 20.33
C GLY A 215 2.43 -5.08 19.71
N GLY A 216 2.95 -4.94 18.48
CA GLY A 216 3.09 -3.64 17.81
C GLY A 216 4.27 -2.80 18.33
N TYR A 217 5.15 -3.37 19.15
CA TYR A 217 6.31 -2.65 19.69
C TYR A 217 7.55 -2.84 18.79
N PRO A 218 8.22 -1.76 18.35
CA PRO A 218 9.47 -1.86 17.61
C PRO A 218 10.59 -2.42 18.50
N GLY A 219 11.04 -3.62 18.17
CA GLY A 219 12.07 -4.35 18.92
C GLY A 219 13.48 -3.88 18.64
N SER A 220 14.43 -4.42 19.36
CA SER A 220 15.83 -4.01 19.38
C SER A 220 16.73 -4.77 18.41
N GLY A 221 16.20 -5.47 17.46
CA GLY A 221 16.99 -6.07 16.40
C GLY A 221 17.03 -7.59 16.37
N GLY A 222 16.75 -8.12 15.20
CA GLY A 222 16.93 -9.52 14.83
C GLY A 222 18.06 -9.69 13.83
N SER A 223 18.67 -10.88 13.79
CA SER A 223 19.67 -11.22 12.78
C SER A 223 19.03 -11.13 11.39
N ALA A 224 19.73 -10.54 10.42
CA ALA A 224 19.29 -10.48 9.02
C ALA A 224 18.97 -11.85 8.40
N ALA A 225 19.44 -12.93 8.99
CA ALA A 225 19.16 -14.30 8.56
C ALA A 225 17.80 -14.84 9.04
N TYR A 226 17.14 -14.19 10.01
CA TYR A 226 15.82 -14.62 10.46
C TYR A 226 14.76 -14.31 9.41
N THR A 227 13.77 -15.17 9.31
CA THR A 227 12.62 -14.99 8.44
C THR A 227 11.48 -14.39 9.25
N PHE A 228 11.03 -13.19 8.87
CA PHE A 228 9.86 -12.52 9.44
C PHE A 228 8.96 -12.02 8.30
N ALA A 229 7.78 -11.59 8.67
CA ALA A 229 6.80 -11.08 7.74
C ALA A 229 7.28 -9.80 7.03
N VAL A 230 6.80 -9.59 5.80
CA VAL A 230 7.10 -8.43 4.96
C VAL A 230 5.87 -7.54 4.88
N VAL A 231 6.01 -6.30 5.33
CA VAL A 231 4.99 -5.26 5.26
C VAL A 231 5.52 -4.11 4.39
N PRO A 232 5.26 -4.17 3.08
CA PRO A 232 5.77 -3.16 2.17
C PRO A 232 5.03 -1.83 2.31
N CYS A 233 5.75 -0.76 2.00
CA CYS A 233 5.19 0.58 1.86
C CYS A 233 5.69 1.25 0.59
N PHE A 234 4.90 2.21 0.09
CA PHE A 234 5.25 3.05 -1.04
C PHE A 234 4.63 4.43 -0.88
N SER A 235 5.06 5.38 -1.70
CA SER A 235 4.45 6.69 -1.77
C SER A 235 4.09 7.07 -3.20
N ILE A 236 3.09 7.94 -3.36
CA ILE A 236 2.74 8.58 -4.61
C ILE A 236 2.80 10.10 -4.43
N ARG A 237 3.00 10.83 -5.52
CA ARG A 237 3.01 12.30 -5.46
C ARG A 237 1.60 12.81 -5.18
N LYS A 238 1.47 13.70 -4.20
CA LYS A 238 0.24 14.46 -3.97
C LYS A 238 0.10 15.50 -5.07
N GLN A 239 -1.02 15.49 -5.79
CA GLN A 239 -1.28 16.56 -6.74
C GLN A 239 -1.62 17.84 -5.98
N GLN A 240 -0.91 18.91 -6.28
CA GLN A 240 -1.31 20.24 -5.84
C GLN A 240 -2.59 20.61 -6.58
N LYS A 241 -3.62 21.02 -5.85
CA LYS A 241 -4.78 21.67 -6.47
C LYS A 241 -4.23 22.87 -7.22
N ALA A 242 -4.39 22.91 -8.55
CA ALA A 242 -4.14 24.12 -9.29
C ALA A 242 -5.06 25.18 -8.68
N ASP A 243 -4.49 26.20 -8.05
CA ASP A 243 -5.25 27.35 -7.61
C ASP A 243 -5.91 27.94 -8.85
N CYS A 244 -7.21 27.71 -9.00
CA CYS A 244 -8.02 28.39 -9.99
C CYS A 244 -8.15 29.85 -9.53
N GLU A 245 -7.24 30.72 -9.97
CA GLU A 245 -7.44 32.16 -9.97
C GLU A 245 -8.56 32.57 -10.93
#